data_5b5f7b7a39d6778ad4710f7991edc34f
#
_entry.id   5b5f7b7a39d6778ad4710f7991edc34f
#
_cell.length_a   1.000
_cell.length_b   1.000
_cell.length_c   1.000
_cell.angle_alpha   90.00
_cell.angle_beta   90.00
_cell.angle_gamma   90.00
#
_symmetry.space_group_name_H-M   'P 1'
#
loop_
_entity.id
_entity.type
_entity.pdbx_description
1 polymer ?
#
loop_
_entity_poly.entity_id
_entity_poly.type
_entity_poly.pdbx_seq_one_letter_code
_entity_poly.pdbx_strand_id
1 'polypeptide(L)'
;MDPSKEQQNRKSLKCGCKPHLSIILRKSFDIFPQEWHVTKFVVDHNHDLFSISKVQFLPANRVITIDDEKRIFLLKEARLSIREVMRVMELERHLKHVQLPFFQRDIRNLYVIMRRKNAKNNVMDLLQFCKVSEEENS
;
A
#
# COMPACT_ATOMS: atom_id res chain seq x y z
N MET A 1 -23.56 18.66 4.68
CA MET A 1 -22.54 18.11 5.61
C MET A 1 -23.30 17.52 6.77
N ASP A 2 -23.21 16.23 6.96
CA ASP A 2 -23.92 15.47 8.00
C ASP A 2 -23.16 15.65 9.34
N PRO A 3 -23.75 16.29 10.37
CA PRO A 3 -23.07 16.59 11.63
C PRO A 3 -22.93 15.36 12.53
N SER A 4 -23.38 14.17 12.12
CA SER A 4 -23.38 12.97 12.95
C SER A 4 -22.14 12.08 12.79
N LYS A 5 -21.14 12.46 11.99
CA LYS A 5 -19.88 11.74 11.95
C LYS A 5 -18.98 12.16 13.12
N GLU A 6 -19.27 11.63 14.29
CA GLU A 6 -18.30 11.62 15.39
C GLU A 6 -17.00 11.01 14.87
N GLN A 7 -15.95 11.83 14.79
CA GLN A 7 -14.61 11.35 14.59
C GLN A 7 -14.27 10.42 15.74
N GLN A 8 -14.20 9.11 15.45
CA GLN A 8 -13.72 8.16 16.43
C GLN A 8 -12.34 8.60 16.91
N ASN A 9 -12.30 9.10 18.12
CA ASN A 9 -11.09 9.55 18.81
C ASN A 9 -10.24 8.30 19.13
N ARG A 10 -9.53 7.79 18.11
CA ARG A 10 -8.62 6.65 18.28
C ARG A 10 -7.51 7.12 19.18
N LYS A 11 -7.41 6.53 20.37
CA LYS A 11 -6.26 6.74 21.27
C LYS A 11 -5.00 6.59 20.44
N SER A 12 -4.21 7.65 20.33
CA SER A 12 -2.94 7.63 19.66
C SER A 12 -2.02 6.64 20.40
N LEU A 13 -1.51 5.64 19.69
CA LEU A 13 -0.48 4.74 20.21
C LEU A 13 0.88 5.43 20.34
N LYS A 14 0.93 6.76 20.17
CA LYS A 14 2.14 7.55 20.34
C LYS A 14 2.54 7.53 21.81
N CYS A 15 3.63 6.87 22.09
CA CYS A 15 4.21 6.75 23.44
C CYS A 15 5.06 7.96 23.87
N GLY A 16 5.00 9.06 23.11
CA GLY A 16 5.86 10.24 23.35
C GLY A 16 7.35 9.98 23.09
N CYS A 17 7.67 8.92 22.33
CA CYS A 17 9.02 8.61 21.93
C CYS A 17 9.59 9.73 21.05
N LYS A 18 10.85 10.14 21.34
CA LYS A 18 11.50 11.30 20.70
C LYS A 18 12.54 10.96 19.63
N PRO A 19 12.80 9.69 19.23
CA PRO A 19 13.75 9.43 18.15
C PRO A 19 13.27 10.10 16.88
N HIS A 20 14.20 10.72 16.20
CA HIS A 20 13.91 11.37 14.92
C HIS A 20 15.17 11.51 14.08
N LEU A 21 14.95 11.52 12.79
CA LEU A 21 15.95 11.84 11.78
C LEU A 21 15.52 13.14 11.08
N SER A 22 16.36 14.16 11.14
CA SER A 22 16.17 15.41 10.39
C SER A 22 17.13 15.43 9.22
N ILE A 23 16.58 15.63 8.04
CA ILE A 23 17.36 15.72 6.80
C ILE A 23 17.01 17.03 6.10
N ILE A 24 17.97 17.67 5.47
CA ILE A 24 17.79 18.84 4.62
C ILE A 24 18.38 18.57 3.23
N LEU A 25 17.72 19.08 2.22
CA LEU A 25 18.24 19.09 0.86
C LEU A 25 19.05 20.38 0.66
N ARG A 26 20.35 20.28 0.50
CA ARG A 26 21.18 21.42 0.10
C ARG A 26 21.05 21.63 -1.40
N LYS A 27 20.50 22.77 -1.78
CA LYS A 27 20.49 23.27 -3.15
C LYS A 27 21.68 24.20 -3.30
N SER A 28 22.74 23.76 -3.95
CA SER A 28 23.79 24.67 -4.43
C SER A 28 23.43 25.10 -5.84
N PHE A 29 23.52 26.41 -6.13
CA PHE A 29 23.19 26.94 -7.46
C PHE A 29 24.21 26.52 -8.51
N ASP A 30 25.41 26.09 -8.11
CA ASP A 30 26.52 25.86 -9.02
C ASP A 30 26.99 24.40 -9.14
N ILE A 31 26.44 23.47 -8.36
CA ILE A 31 26.90 22.07 -8.37
C ILE A 31 25.73 21.10 -8.36
N PHE A 32 25.55 20.33 -9.43
CA PHE A 32 24.82 19.09 -9.43
C PHE A 32 25.74 17.96 -8.92
N PRO A 33 25.25 17.05 -8.08
CA PRO A 33 23.86 16.76 -7.71
C PRO A 33 23.40 17.42 -6.39
N GLN A 34 22.08 17.53 -6.23
CA GLN A 34 21.46 17.94 -4.96
C GLN A 34 21.76 16.87 -3.90
N GLU A 35 22.32 17.27 -2.76
CA GLU A 35 22.70 16.33 -1.71
C GLU A 35 21.79 16.45 -0.48
N TRP A 36 21.37 15.29 0.03
CA TRP A 36 20.67 15.20 1.29
C TRP A 36 21.63 15.12 2.46
N HIS A 37 21.54 16.06 3.40
CA HIS A 37 22.35 16.08 4.60
C HIS A 37 21.53 15.73 5.82
N VAL A 38 22.05 14.77 6.61
CA VAL A 38 21.50 14.47 7.94
C VAL A 38 21.95 15.56 8.91
N THR A 39 20.99 16.31 9.44
CA THR A 39 21.27 17.40 10.39
C THR A 39 21.10 16.98 11.83
N LYS A 40 20.25 16.00 12.09
CA LYS A 40 20.02 15.46 13.42
C LYS A 40 19.58 14.02 13.36
N PHE A 41 20.17 13.19 14.21
CA PHE A 41 19.78 11.79 14.37
C PHE A 41 19.73 11.45 15.87
N VAL A 42 18.55 11.17 16.38
CA VAL A 42 18.31 10.77 17.77
C VAL A 42 17.77 9.35 17.75
N VAL A 43 18.50 8.44 18.39
CA VAL A 43 18.23 6.98 18.38
C VAL A 43 17.57 6.50 19.67
N ASP A 44 17.59 7.29 20.72
CA ASP A 44 17.12 6.87 22.03
C ASP A 44 15.61 6.71 22.06
N HIS A 45 15.17 5.48 22.26
CA HIS A 45 13.77 5.12 22.37
C HIS A 45 13.38 4.94 23.84
N ASN A 46 12.18 5.36 24.20
CA ASN A 46 11.59 5.17 25.53
C ASN A 46 10.73 3.90 25.63
N HIS A 47 10.86 3.00 24.66
CA HIS A 47 10.12 1.75 24.56
C HIS A 47 10.97 0.68 23.83
N ASP A 48 10.63 -0.57 24.00
CA ASP A 48 11.28 -1.66 23.28
C ASP A 48 11.02 -1.56 21.78
N LEU A 49 12.04 -1.86 20.98
CA LEU A 49 11.91 -1.96 19.54
C LEU A 49 11.29 -3.31 19.14
N PHE A 50 10.60 -3.32 18.04
CA PHE A 50 10.10 -4.58 17.49
C PHE A 50 11.25 -5.51 17.13
N SER A 51 11.12 -6.78 17.48
CA SER A 51 12.04 -7.81 17.00
C SER A 51 12.01 -7.87 15.45
N ILE A 52 13.11 -8.27 14.83
CA ILE A 52 13.24 -8.39 13.38
C ILE A 52 12.09 -9.21 12.79
N SER A 53 11.68 -10.29 13.45
CA SER A 53 10.55 -11.13 13.02
C SER A 53 9.20 -10.43 13.01
N LYS A 54 9.03 -9.35 13.78
CA LYS A 54 7.79 -8.55 13.83
C LYS A 54 7.82 -7.33 12.91
N VAL A 55 9.01 -6.87 12.54
CA VAL A 55 9.20 -5.69 11.68
C VAL A 55 8.51 -5.87 10.31
N GLN A 56 8.51 -7.08 9.75
CA GLN A 56 7.84 -7.40 8.48
C GLN A 56 6.33 -7.14 8.50
N PHE A 57 5.69 -7.13 9.66
CA PHE A 57 4.25 -6.88 9.81
C PHE A 57 3.89 -5.41 9.96
N LEU A 58 4.88 -4.52 10.09
CA LEU A 58 4.64 -3.08 10.12
C LEU A 58 4.07 -2.61 8.76
N PRO A 59 3.14 -1.65 8.75
CA PRO A 59 2.53 -1.18 7.51
C PRO A 59 3.52 -0.75 6.43
N ALA A 60 4.64 -0.16 6.83
CA ALA A 60 5.69 0.29 5.91
C ALA A 60 6.47 -0.85 5.24
N ASN A 61 6.48 -2.03 5.86
CA ASN A 61 7.26 -3.19 5.39
C ASN A 61 6.40 -4.27 4.74
N ARG A 62 5.08 -4.07 4.70
CA ARG A 62 4.16 -4.98 4.03
C ARG A 62 4.14 -4.70 2.54
N VAL A 63 4.57 -5.67 1.76
CA VAL A 63 4.67 -5.54 0.31
C VAL A 63 3.95 -6.70 -0.36
N ILE A 64 3.06 -6.38 -1.30
CA ILE A 64 2.55 -7.31 -2.30
C ILE A 64 3.40 -7.08 -3.55
N THR A 65 4.18 -8.06 -3.96
CA THR A 65 4.99 -7.97 -5.18
C THR A 65 4.11 -8.04 -6.43
N ILE A 66 4.66 -7.67 -7.59
CA ILE A 66 3.94 -7.77 -8.87
C ILE A 66 3.51 -9.21 -9.16
N ASP A 67 4.32 -10.19 -8.82
CA ASP A 67 3.98 -11.59 -9.03
C ASP A 67 2.90 -12.07 -8.05
N ASP A 68 2.93 -11.58 -6.79
CA ASP A 68 1.85 -11.79 -5.84
C ASP A 68 0.54 -11.18 -6.36
N GLU A 69 0.59 -9.97 -6.89
CA GLU A 69 -0.59 -9.28 -7.44
C GLU A 69 -1.22 -10.11 -8.58
N LYS A 70 -0.42 -10.58 -9.52
CA LYS A 70 -0.88 -11.46 -10.61
C LYS A 70 -1.51 -12.74 -10.07
N ARG A 71 -0.86 -13.37 -9.09
CA ARG A 71 -1.35 -14.59 -8.49
C ARG A 71 -2.66 -14.40 -7.73
N ILE A 72 -2.74 -13.36 -6.91
CA ILE A 72 -3.96 -12.96 -6.20
C ILE A 72 -5.10 -12.71 -7.20
N PHE A 73 -4.80 -12.08 -8.34
CA PHE A 73 -5.78 -11.83 -9.38
C PHE A 73 -6.34 -13.12 -9.98
N LEU A 74 -5.48 -14.05 -10.37
CA LEU A 74 -5.90 -15.35 -10.89
C LEU A 74 -6.80 -16.12 -9.93
N LEU A 75 -6.43 -16.14 -8.64
CA LEU A 75 -7.22 -16.81 -7.62
C LEU A 75 -8.57 -16.11 -7.37
N LYS A 76 -8.61 -14.79 -7.53
CA LYS A 76 -9.87 -14.02 -7.48
C LYS A 76 -10.78 -14.36 -8.67
N GLU A 77 -10.25 -14.46 -9.88
CA GLU A 77 -11.01 -14.86 -11.07
C GLU A 77 -11.57 -16.31 -10.93
N ALA A 78 -10.82 -17.17 -10.22
CA ALA A 78 -11.29 -18.49 -9.82
C ALA A 78 -12.35 -18.46 -8.69
N ARG A 79 -12.82 -17.25 -8.30
CA ARG A 79 -13.84 -17.01 -7.27
C ARG A 79 -13.47 -17.47 -5.86
N LEU A 80 -12.19 -17.60 -5.56
CA LEU A 80 -11.74 -17.92 -4.21
C LEU A 80 -11.96 -16.73 -3.26
N SER A 81 -12.35 -17.04 -2.03
CA SER A 81 -12.42 -16.05 -0.95
C SER A 81 -11.00 -15.58 -0.58
N ILE A 82 -10.90 -14.38 0.01
CA ILE A 82 -9.60 -13.84 0.43
C ILE A 82 -8.88 -14.77 1.41
N ARG A 83 -9.61 -15.50 2.24
CA ARG A 83 -9.04 -16.47 3.17
C ARG A 83 -8.42 -17.67 2.44
N GLU A 84 -9.10 -18.16 1.42
CA GLU A 84 -8.59 -19.24 0.56
C GLU A 84 -7.40 -18.77 -0.25
N VAL A 85 -7.45 -17.56 -0.81
CA VAL A 85 -6.30 -16.95 -1.50
C VAL A 85 -5.06 -16.93 -0.61
N MET A 86 -5.19 -16.44 0.64
CA MET A 86 -4.09 -16.45 1.61
C MET A 86 -3.58 -17.87 1.84
N ARG A 87 -4.49 -18.83 2.03
CA ARG A 87 -4.12 -20.22 2.29
C ARG A 87 -3.39 -20.86 1.13
N VAL A 88 -3.84 -20.63 -0.10
CA VAL A 88 -3.16 -21.14 -1.31
C VAL A 88 -1.75 -20.58 -1.41
N MET A 89 -1.58 -19.26 -1.22
CA MET A 89 -0.27 -18.61 -1.29
C MET A 89 0.69 -19.07 -0.18
N GLU A 90 0.18 -19.34 1.02
CA GLU A 90 0.96 -19.93 2.12
C GLU A 90 1.46 -21.34 1.74
N LEU A 91 0.58 -22.17 1.18
CA LEU A 91 0.91 -23.53 0.77
C LEU A 91 1.92 -23.56 -0.39
N GLU A 92 1.73 -22.73 -1.41
CA GLU A 92 2.65 -22.61 -2.55
C GLU A 92 4.08 -22.22 -2.12
N ARG A 93 4.21 -21.43 -1.08
CA ARG A 93 5.50 -20.99 -0.54
C ARG A 93 6.05 -21.88 0.57
N HIS A 94 5.35 -22.97 0.89
CA HIS A 94 5.70 -23.84 2.03
C HIS A 94 5.82 -23.09 3.36
N LEU A 95 5.08 -21.98 3.51
CA LEU A 95 5.10 -21.15 4.70
C LEU A 95 4.16 -21.72 5.77
N LYS A 96 4.60 -21.65 7.02
CA LYS A 96 3.70 -21.87 8.16
C LYS A 96 2.76 -20.66 8.31
N HIS A 97 1.61 -20.86 8.96
CA HIS A 97 0.64 -19.79 9.21
C HIS A 97 1.31 -18.47 9.62
N VAL A 98 0.88 -17.36 8.99
CA VAL A 98 1.30 -15.97 9.33
C VAL A 98 2.72 -15.58 8.86
N GLN A 99 3.21 -16.13 7.76
CA GLN A 99 4.54 -15.73 7.23
C GLN A 99 4.51 -14.97 5.90
N LEU A 100 3.33 -14.72 5.34
CA LEU A 100 3.23 -13.84 4.17
C LEU A 100 3.55 -12.39 4.55
N PRO A 101 4.25 -11.62 3.68
CA PRO A 101 4.62 -10.23 3.97
C PRO A 101 3.44 -9.25 3.87
N PHE A 102 2.21 -9.73 3.85
CA PHE A 102 0.97 -8.96 3.78
C PHE A 102 -0.18 -9.71 4.46
N PHE A 103 -1.26 -8.97 4.76
CA PHE A 103 -2.44 -9.50 5.43
C PHE A 103 -3.66 -9.51 4.50
N GLN A 104 -4.74 -10.18 4.92
CA GLN A 104 -6.03 -10.14 4.22
C GLN A 104 -6.52 -8.71 3.93
N ARG A 105 -6.22 -7.75 4.82
CA ARG A 105 -6.56 -6.35 4.64
C ARG A 105 -5.87 -5.73 3.44
N ASP A 106 -4.63 -6.10 3.19
CA ASP A 106 -3.83 -5.57 2.08
C ASP A 106 -4.40 -6.11 0.75
N ILE A 107 -4.82 -7.38 0.70
CA ILE A 107 -5.55 -7.93 -0.45
C ILE A 107 -6.89 -7.22 -0.68
N ARG A 108 -7.66 -6.90 0.39
CA ARG A 108 -8.90 -6.11 0.23
C ARG A 108 -8.62 -4.74 -0.37
N ASN A 109 -7.59 -4.07 0.10
CA ASN A 109 -7.18 -2.76 -0.43
C ASN A 109 -6.76 -2.89 -1.91
N LEU A 110 -6.00 -3.92 -2.27
CA LEU A 110 -5.64 -4.23 -3.64
C LEU A 110 -6.89 -4.40 -4.52
N TYR A 111 -7.89 -5.14 -4.08
CA TYR A 111 -9.14 -5.32 -4.84
C TYR A 111 -9.89 -4.00 -5.04
N VAL A 112 -9.87 -3.10 -4.06
CA VAL A 112 -10.48 -1.77 -4.21
C VAL A 112 -9.75 -0.94 -5.27
N ILE A 113 -8.42 -0.96 -5.25
CA ILE A 113 -7.59 -0.26 -6.24
C ILE A 113 -7.86 -0.80 -7.65
N MET A 114 -7.92 -2.12 -7.82
CA MET A 114 -8.20 -2.77 -9.10
C MET A 114 -9.58 -2.39 -9.65
N ARG A 115 -10.62 -2.41 -8.80
CA ARG A 115 -11.97 -1.98 -9.21
C ARG A 115 -11.98 -0.54 -9.71
N ARG A 116 -11.26 0.36 -9.03
CA ARG A 116 -11.16 1.77 -9.43
C ARG A 116 -10.44 1.94 -10.77
N LYS A 117 -9.38 1.18 -10.99
CA LYS A 117 -8.66 1.19 -12.27
C LYS A 117 -9.57 0.71 -13.41
N ASN A 118 -10.25 -0.43 -13.22
CA ASN A 118 -11.16 -0.98 -14.23
C ASN A 118 -12.33 -0.03 -14.52
N ALA A 119 -12.92 0.60 -13.49
CA ALA A 119 -13.99 1.57 -13.70
C ALA A 119 -13.54 2.78 -14.53
N LYS A 120 -12.31 3.27 -14.33
CA LYS A 120 -11.76 4.36 -15.15
C LYS A 120 -11.54 3.94 -16.61
N ASN A 121 -11.01 2.74 -16.82
CA ASN A 121 -10.79 2.22 -18.17
C ASN A 121 -12.11 2.06 -18.92
N ASN A 122 -13.14 1.48 -18.28
CA ASN A 122 -14.46 1.31 -18.89
C ASN A 122 -15.08 2.66 -19.30
N VAL A 123 -14.90 3.72 -18.49
CA VAL A 123 -15.40 5.06 -18.85
C VAL A 123 -14.62 5.65 -20.03
N MET A 124 -13.31 5.46 -20.07
CA MET A 124 -12.49 5.94 -21.19
C MET A 124 -12.83 5.21 -22.49
N ASP A 125 -13.03 3.90 -22.43
CA ASP A 125 -13.42 3.07 -23.57
C ASP A 125 -14.80 3.52 -24.12
N LEU A 126 -15.77 3.81 -23.24
CA LEU A 126 -17.08 4.33 -23.62
C LEU A 126 -16.97 5.72 -24.28
N LEU A 127 -16.19 6.63 -23.71
CA LEU A 127 -15.97 7.96 -24.27
C LEU A 127 -15.31 7.91 -25.65
N GLN A 128 -14.38 7.00 -25.84
CA GLN A 128 -13.72 6.79 -27.12
C GLN A 128 -14.69 6.22 -28.16
N PHE A 129 -15.52 5.27 -27.77
CA PHE A 129 -16.58 4.72 -28.65
C PHE A 129 -17.57 5.79 -29.07
N CYS A 130 -18.04 6.66 -28.15
CA CYS A 130 -18.95 7.76 -28.48
C CYS A 130 -18.32 8.72 -29.47
N LYS A 131 -17.05 9.10 -29.31
CA LYS A 131 -16.36 9.99 -30.25
C LYS A 131 -16.28 9.44 -31.67
N VAL A 132 -15.89 8.14 -31.78
CA VAL A 132 -15.81 7.46 -33.06
C VAL A 132 -17.18 7.43 -33.73
N SER A 133 -18.24 7.15 -32.97
CA SER A 133 -19.62 7.12 -33.51
C SER A 133 -20.12 8.50 -33.97
N GLU A 134 -19.66 9.60 -33.37
CA GLU A 134 -19.97 10.95 -33.79
C GLU A 134 -19.25 11.32 -35.09
N GLU A 135 -18.00 10.89 -35.24
CA GLU A 135 -17.20 11.14 -36.47
C GLU A 135 -17.71 10.36 -37.68
N GLU A 136 -18.27 9.15 -37.47
CA GLU A 136 -18.85 8.34 -38.56
C GLU A 136 -20.21 8.84 -39.03
N ASN A 137 -20.92 9.67 -38.22
CA ASN A 137 -22.24 10.20 -38.53
C ASN A 137 -22.23 11.67 -39.00
N SER A 138 -21.04 12.28 -39.21
CA SER A 138 -20.85 13.65 -39.71
C SER A 138 -20.30 13.63 -41.13
#